data_0ebe94163da7a4f132e4dceab0a24e71
#
_entry.id   0ebe94163da7a4f132e4dceab0a24e71
#
_cell.length_a   1.000
_cell.length_b   1.000
_cell.length_c   1.000
_cell.angle_alpha   90.00
_cell.angle_beta   90.00
_cell.angle_gamma   90.00
#
_symmetry.space_group_name_H-M   'P 1'
#
loop_
_entity.id
_entity.type
_entity.pdbx_description
1 polymer ?
#
loop_
_entity_poly.entity_id
_entity_poly.type
_entity_poly.pdbx_seq_one_letter_code
_entity_poly.pdbx_strand_id
1 'polypeptide(L)'
;PKLLTVRAVELLKEADVVIYDRLIGESILSLASEKAEKIYVGKRTGKHVVPQDKITELIIEKAQLGGKVVRLKGGDPFIFGRGGEEAEALVENGIEFEVVPGVSSAIVAPAYAGIPLTHRDYASSVAIITGHKAGDAEQVINWAKIADAVDTMVILMGVESLQAITEKLIEGGLKPETPAAIIESGTLKNQRTIIGKIGTLAKEAEEKHVKPPAVIVIGEVANLGRKLAWFKKPLA
;
A
#
# COMPACT_ATOMS: atom_id res chain seq x y z
N PRO A 1 0.11 5.15 14.24
CA PRO A 1 0.79 4.22 15.20
C PRO A 1 -0.12 3.10 15.69
N LYS A 2 -1.42 3.37 15.89
CA LYS A 2 -2.39 2.37 16.43
C LYS A 2 -2.65 1.17 15.50
N LEU A 3 -2.12 1.19 14.29
CA LEU A 3 -2.22 0.11 13.29
C LEU A 3 -0.97 -0.77 13.25
N LEU A 4 0.05 -0.46 14.04
CA LEU A 4 1.20 -1.34 14.23
C LEU A 4 0.78 -2.59 15.00
N THR A 5 1.38 -3.73 14.64
CA THR A 5 1.28 -4.92 15.48
C THR A 5 2.08 -4.74 16.77
N VAL A 6 1.71 -5.47 17.83
CA VAL A 6 2.45 -5.46 19.09
C VAL A 6 3.92 -5.83 18.84
N ARG A 7 4.15 -6.87 18.02
CA ARG A 7 5.50 -7.32 17.68
C ARG A 7 6.34 -6.25 16.98
N ALA A 8 5.73 -5.48 16.07
CA ALA A 8 6.42 -4.37 15.41
C ALA A 8 6.88 -3.29 16.41
N VAL A 9 6.04 -2.98 17.41
CA VAL A 9 6.38 -2.01 18.47
C VAL A 9 7.52 -2.52 19.35
N GLU A 10 7.50 -3.81 19.71
CA GLU A 10 8.57 -4.44 20.49
C GLU A 10 9.91 -4.33 19.78
N LEU A 11 9.95 -4.74 18.50
CA LEU A 11 11.18 -4.69 17.71
C LEU A 11 11.69 -3.27 17.48
N LEU A 12 10.80 -2.30 17.28
CA LEU A 12 11.21 -0.89 17.16
C LEU A 12 11.89 -0.38 18.43
N LYS A 13 11.40 -0.76 19.61
CA LYS A 13 12.01 -0.38 20.90
C LYS A 13 13.37 -1.02 21.13
N GLU A 14 13.60 -2.20 20.57
CA GLU A 14 14.82 -2.97 20.71
C GLU A 14 15.84 -2.71 19.58
N ALA A 15 15.45 -1.98 18.54
CA ALA A 15 16.26 -1.74 17.35
C ALA A 15 17.51 -0.91 17.67
N ASP A 16 18.65 -1.33 17.11
CA ASP A 16 19.88 -0.53 17.04
C ASP A 16 19.89 0.34 15.77
N VAL A 17 19.28 -0.16 14.69
CA VAL A 17 19.16 0.54 13.41
C VAL A 17 17.73 0.43 12.88
N VAL A 18 17.14 1.53 12.43
CA VAL A 18 15.85 1.58 11.74
C VAL A 18 16.02 2.17 10.35
N ILE A 19 15.83 1.36 9.31
CA ILE A 19 15.87 1.77 7.90
C ILE A 19 14.44 1.96 7.40
N TYR A 20 14.08 3.16 6.95
CA TYR A 20 12.68 3.52 6.65
C TYR A 20 12.53 4.40 5.41
N ASP A 21 11.33 4.44 4.86
CA ASP A 21 10.98 5.19 3.66
C ASP A 21 9.97 6.33 3.92
N ARG A 22 9.57 7.03 2.84
CA ARG A 22 8.70 8.20 2.86
C ARG A 22 7.30 7.98 3.44
N LEU A 23 6.80 6.75 3.43
CA LEU A 23 5.44 6.44 3.90
C LEU A 23 5.35 6.32 5.42
N ILE A 24 6.50 6.33 6.10
CA ILE A 24 6.56 6.24 7.56
C ILE A 24 6.47 7.63 8.18
N GLY A 25 5.47 7.85 9.00
CA GLY A 25 5.29 9.10 9.75
C GLY A 25 6.15 9.19 11.00
N GLU A 26 6.47 10.41 11.44
CA GLU A 26 7.26 10.68 12.66
C GLU A 26 6.70 10.01 13.91
N SER A 27 5.37 9.94 14.03
CA SER A 27 4.69 9.29 15.17
C SER A 27 4.94 7.77 15.26
N ILE A 28 5.40 7.14 14.20
CA ILE A 28 5.84 5.74 14.20
C ILE A 28 7.34 5.68 14.53
N LEU A 29 8.14 6.56 13.94
CA LEU A 29 9.58 6.64 14.20
C LEU A 29 9.90 7.00 15.65
N SER A 30 9.02 7.75 16.33
CA SER A 30 9.17 8.08 17.74
C SER A 30 8.96 6.88 18.69
N LEU A 31 8.45 5.74 18.19
CA LEU A 31 8.36 4.50 18.97
C LEU A 31 9.66 3.70 18.97
N ALA A 32 10.57 4.01 18.04
CA ALA A 32 11.89 3.38 18.01
C ALA A 32 12.75 3.86 19.20
N SER A 33 13.70 3.01 19.62
CA SER A 33 14.69 3.37 20.60
C SER A 33 15.33 4.74 20.30
N GLU A 34 15.52 5.57 21.32
CA GLU A 34 16.21 6.87 21.17
C GLU A 34 17.64 6.70 20.72
N LYS A 35 18.27 5.57 21.05
CA LYS A 35 19.64 5.22 20.67
C LYS A 35 19.74 4.65 19.26
N ALA A 36 18.60 4.27 18.64
CA ALA A 36 18.62 3.68 17.33
C ALA A 36 19.07 4.67 16.25
N GLU A 37 20.00 4.24 15.41
CA GLU A 37 20.36 4.94 14.17
C GLU A 37 19.15 4.90 13.21
N LYS A 38 18.65 6.06 12.78
CA LYS A 38 17.48 6.16 11.89
C LYS A 38 17.94 6.55 10.49
N ILE A 39 17.87 5.62 9.54
CA ILE A 39 18.36 5.79 8.16
C ILE A 39 17.18 5.92 7.20
N TYR A 40 17.04 7.09 6.57
CA TYR A 40 16.02 7.34 5.58
C TYR A 40 16.49 6.92 4.18
N VAL A 41 15.76 6.01 3.54
CA VAL A 41 16.05 5.49 2.19
C VAL A 41 15.01 5.89 1.14
N GLY A 42 14.01 6.68 1.51
CA GLY A 42 12.98 7.17 0.59
C GLY A 42 13.48 8.25 -0.38
N LYS A 43 12.64 8.58 -1.36
CA LYS A 43 12.92 9.65 -2.32
C LYS A 43 12.99 11.01 -1.62
N ARG A 44 14.13 11.70 -1.71
CA ARG A 44 14.25 13.10 -1.27
C ARG A 44 14.02 14.03 -2.46
N THR A 45 13.39 15.20 -2.20
CA THR A 45 13.18 16.24 -3.21
C THR A 45 14.53 16.62 -3.85
N GLY A 46 14.62 16.51 -5.18
CA GLY A 46 15.84 16.88 -5.92
C GLY A 46 16.97 15.85 -5.93
N LYS A 47 16.78 14.63 -5.35
CA LYS A 47 17.77 13.53 -5.40
C LYS A 47 17.19 12.29 -6.06
N HIS A 48 18.05 11.48 -6.68
CA HIS A 48 17.66 10.17 -7.22
C HIS A 48 17.09 9.26 -6.12
N VAL A 49 16.13 8.43 -6.51
CA VAL A 49 15.63 7.35 -5.65
C VAL A 49 16.80 6.43 -5.32
N VAL A 50 16.94 6.02 -4.07
CA VAL A 50 17.91 4.98 -3.71
C VAL A 50 17.43 3.68 -4.39
N PRO A 51 18.22 3.07 -5.27
CA PRO A 51 17.87 1.82 -5.91
C PRO A 51 17.65 0.71 -4.87
N GLN A 52 16.81 -0.28 -5.18
CA GLN A 52 16.47 -1.33 -4.21
C GLN A 52 17.68 -2.18 -3.82
N ASP A 53 18.54 -2.47 -4.79
CA ASP A 53 19.82 -3.16 -4.54
C ASP A 53 20.66 -2.45 -3.48
N LYS A 54 20.74 -1.12 -3.54
CA LYS A 54 21.46 -0.32 -2.55
C LYS A 54 20.80 -0.30 -1.18
N ILE A 55 19.46 -0.38 -1.12
CA ILE A 55 18.76 -0.53 0.15
C ILE A 55 19.06 -1.91 0.74
N THR A 56 19.05 -2.94 -0.07
CA THR A 56 19.36 -4.32 0.33
C THR A 56 20.79 -4.47 0.80
N GLU A 57 21.76 -3.91 0.06
CA GLU A 57 23.18 -3.84 0.48
C GLU A 57 23.33 -3.18 1.87
N LEU A 58 22.63 -2.05 2.08
CA LEU A 58 22.66 -1.33 3.35
C LEU A 58 22.10 -2.16 4.51
N ILE A 59 20.99 -2.91 4.27
CA ILE A 59 20.41 -3.80 5.29
C ILE A 59 21.43 -4.89 5.67
N ILE A 60 22.06 -5.52 4.69
CA ILE A 60 23.08 -6.56 4.88
C ILE A 60 24.28 -6.00 5.66
N GLU A 61 24.84 -4.85 5.23
CA GLU A 61 25.96 -4.19 5.90
C GLU A 61 25.66 -3.94 7.39
N LYS A 62 24.50 -3.36 7.69
CA LYS A 62 24.11 -3.05 9.07
C LYS A 62 23.89 -4.31 9.90
N ALA A 63 23.31 -5.37 9.32
CA ALA A 63 23.10 -6.63 10.02
C ALA A 63 24.42 -7.36 10.34
N GLN A 64 25.39 -7.33 9.44
CA GLN A 64 26.71 -7.92 9.65
C GLN A 64 27.52 -7.25 10.77
N LEU A 65 27.20 -6.03 11.15
CA LEU A 65 27.79 -5.36 12.32
C LEU A 65 27.27 -5.90 13.66
N GLY A 66 26.31 -6.84 13.65
CA GLY A 66 25.82 -7.54 14.84
C GLY A 66 24.71 -6.81 15.63
N GLY A 67 24.17 -5.71 15.09
CA GLY A 67 23.05 -4.98 15.70
C GLY A 67 21.67 -5.51 15.25
N LYS A 68 20.61 -5.18 16.01
CA LYS A 68 19.23 -5.42 15.62
C LYS A 68 18.79 -4.39 14.58
N VAL A 69 18.66 -4.81 13.33
CA VAL A 69 18.24 -3.96 12.22
C VAL A 69 16.76 -4.14 11.95
N VAL A 70 15.99 -3.06 11.98
CA VAL A 70 14.58 -3.03 11.59
C VAL A 70 14.42 -2.33 10.25
N ARG A 71 13.98 -3.06 9.22
CA ARG A 71 13.49 -2.48 7.97
C ARG A 71 12.01 -2.14 8.13
N LEU A 72 11.74 -0.87 8.39
CA LEU A 72 10.38 -0.37 8.64
C LEU A 72 9.69 0.03 7.33
N LYS A 73 8.56 -0.60 7.03
CA LYS A 73 7.80 -0.43 5.78
C LYS A 73 6.37 -0.01 6.07
N GLY A 74 5.76 0.77 5.17
CA GLY A 74 4.33 1.11 5.24
C GLY A 74 3.46 -0.06 4.79
N GLY A 75 2.48 -0.48 5.60
CA GLY A 75 1.62 -1.61 5.32
C GLY A 75 2.23 -2.95 5.69
N ASP A 76 2.06 -3.94 4.84
CA ASP A 76 2.63 -5.28 4.99
C ASP A 76 3.91 -5.41 4.13
N PRO A 77 5.02 -5.97 4.65
CA PRO A 77 6.28 -6.06 3.91
C PRO A 77 6.20 -6.95 2.68
N PHE A 78 5.31 -7.95 2.67
CA PHE A 78 5.17 -8.92 1.58
C PHE A 78 4.05 -8.59 0.59
N ILE A 79 3.24 -7.57 0.85
CA ILE A 79 2.19 -7.10 -0.08
C ILE A 79 2.68 -5.86 -0.85
N PHE A 80 3.25 -6.08 -2.03
CA PHE A 80 3.86 -5.04 -2.89
C PHE A 80 4.90 -4.17 -2.17
N GLY A 81 5.52 -4.72 -1.12
CA GLY A 81 6.52 -4.04 -0.31
C GLY A 81 7.96 -4.42 -0.66
N ARG A 82 8.20 -5.32 -1.61
CA ARG A 82 9.52 -5.85 -1.98
C ARG A 82 10.26 -6.55 -0.83
N GLY A 83 9.55 -6.90 0.25
CA GLY A 83 10.13 -7.60 1.40
C GLY A 83 10.65 -9.00 1.05
N GLY A 84 10.07 -9.66 0.03
CA GLY A 84 10.57 -10.93 -0.49
C GLY A 84 11.99 -10.82 -1.04
N GLU A 85 12.26 -9.82 -1.88
CA GLU A 85 13.60 -9.56 -2.44
C GLU A 85 14.63 -9.24 -1.32
N GLU A 86 14.22 -8.45 -0.32
CA GLU A 86 15.07 -8.14 0.84
C GLU A 86 15.37 -9.42 1.66
N ALA A 87 14.36 -10.28 1.87
CA ALA A 87 14.51 -11.54 2.60
C ALA A 87 15.39 -12.58 1.86
N GLU A 88 15.21 -12.75 0.54
CA GLU A 88 16.04 -13.59 -0.29
C GLU A 88 17.54 -13.24 -0.15
N ALA A 89 17.85 -11.95 -0.26
CA ALA A 89 19.23 -11.48 -0.12
C ALA A 89 19.81 -11.72 1.29
N LEU A 90 18.99 -11.64 2.35
CA LEU A 90 19.43 -11.96 3.71
C LEU A 90 19.77 -13.46 3.84
N VAL A 91 18.95 -14.35 3.27
CA VAL A 91 19.23 -15.81 3.24
C VAL A 91 20.54 -16.09 2.52
N GLU A 92 20.75 -15.49 1.35
CA GLU A 92 21.98 -15.65 0.56
C GLU A 92 23.24 -15.22 1.32
N ASN A 93 23.11 -14.29 2.26
CA ASN A 93 24.21 -13.81 3.10
C ASN A 93 24.26 -14.48 4.49
N GLY A 94 23.45 -15.53 4.74
CA GLY A 94 23.44 -16.25 6.01
C GLY A 94 22.96 -15.42 7.21
N ILE A 95 22.15 -14.40 6.98
CA ILE A 95 21.61 -13.50 8.01
C ILE A 95 20.23 -14.00 8.42
N GLU A 96 20.05 -14.25 9.72
CA GLU A 96 18.77 -14.60 10.30
C GLU A 96 17.83 -13.37 10.32
N PHE A 97 16.55 -13.59 10.03
CA PHE A 97 15.56 -12.52 10.01
C PHE A 97 14.18 -12.99 10.48
N GLU A 98 13.36 -12.04 10.87
CA GLU A 98 11.94 -12.21 11.19
C GLU A 98 11.11 -11.31 10.28
N VAL A 99 10.02 -11.83 9.72
CA VAL A 99 9.02 -11.03 9.00
C VAL A 99 7.83 -10.78 9.91
N VAL A 100 7.57 -9.52 10.20
CA VAL A 100 6.42 -9.09 10.98
C VAL A 100 5.32 -8.63 10.04
N PRO A 101 4.20 -9.37 9.92
CA PRO A 101 3.07 -8.94 9.11
C PRO A 101 2.52 -7.59 9.57
N GLY A 102 2.01 -6.82 8.63
CA GLY A 102 1.40 -5.52 8.90
C GLY A 102 0.03 -5.38 8.25
N VAL A 103 -0.69 -4.33 8.61
CA VAL A 103 -1.98 -4.04 7.99
C VAL A 103 -1.74 -3.38 6.63
N SER A 104 -1.88 -4.15 5.56
CA SER A 104 -1.71 -3.64 4.19
C SER A 104 -2.65 -2.47 3.90
N SER A 105 -2.17 -1.48 3.16
CA SER A 105 -2.99 -0.36 2.66
C SER A 105 -4.17 -0.84 1.82
N ALA A 106 -4.03 -1.98 1.14
CA ALA A 106 -5.11 -2.61 0.37
C ALA A 106 -6.33 -2.96 1.23
N ILE A 107 -6.13 -3.22 2.52
CA ILE A 107 -7.19 -3.59 3.46
C ILE A 107 -7.59 -2.39 4.31
N VAL A 108 -6.63 -1.66 4.85
CA VAL A 108 -6.91 -0.63 5.84
C VAL A 108 -7.50 0.64 5.24
N ALA A 109 -7.08 1.05 4.04
CA ALA A 109 -7.62 2.27 3.42
C ALA A 109 -9.12 2.12 3.07
N PRO A 110 -9.58 1.03 2.44
CA PRO A 110 -11.01 0.76 2.28
C PRO A 110 -11.77 0.71 3.60
N ALA A 111 -11.24 0.02 4.62
CA ALA A 111 -11.87 -0.06 5.93
C ALA A 111 -12.08 1.33 6.56
N TYR A 112 -11.10 2.23 6.45
CA TYR A 112 -11.21 3.62 6.92
C TYR A 112 -12.13 4.49 6.05
N ALA A 113 -12.43 4.05 4.84
CA ALA A 113 -13.45 4.67 3.99
C ALA A 113 -14.87 4.07 4.21
N GLY A 114 -15.00 3.10 5.12
CA GLY A 114 -16.25 2.37 5.33
C GLY A 114 -16.61 1.41 4.18
N ILE A 115 -15.60 0.94 3.44
CA ILE A 115 -15.78 0.01 2.33
C ILE A 115 -15.26 -1.36 2.75
N PRO A 116 -16.12 -2.33 3.08
CA PRO A 116 -15.71 -3.71 3.30
C PRO A 116 -15.31 -4.32 1.95
N LEU A 117 -14.22 -5.08 1.90
CA LEU A 117 -13.77 -5.71 0.65
C LEU A 117 -14.57 -6.97 0.30
N THR A 118 -15.19 -7.60 1.29
CA THR A 118 -16.11 -8.72 1.15
C THR A 118 -17.43 -8.40 1.83
N HIS A 119 -18.53 -8.92 1.31
CA HIS A 119 -19.84 -8.76 1.90
C HIS A 119 -20.73 -9.92 1.47
N ARG A 120 -21.54 -10.47 2.38
CA ARG A 120 -22.34 -11.65 2.09
C ARG A 120 -23.22 -11.52 0.83
N ASP A 121 -23.77 -10.32 0.61
CA ASP A 121 -24.68 -10.06 -0.50
C ASP A 121 -24.00 -9.48 -1.75
N TYR A 122 -22.73 -9.04 -1.68
CA TYR A 122 -22.09 -8.27 -2.75
C TYR A 122 -20.77 -8.82 -3.23
N ALA A 123 -19.98 -9.50 -2.38
CA ALA A 123 -18.63 -9.89 -2.76
C ALA A 123 -18.10 -11.07 -1.92
N SER A 124 -17.79 -12.17 -2.57
CA SER A 124 -17.18 -13.38 -2.02
C SER A 124 -15.69 -13.51 -2.35
N SER A 125 -15.21 -12.71 -3.30
CA SER A 125 -13.84 -12.76 -3.82
C SER A 125 -13.21 -11.38 -3.90
N VAL A 126 -11.87 -11.33 -3.64
CA VAL A 126 -11.08 -10.10 -3.68
C VAL A 126 -9.76 -10.37 -4.40
N ALA A 127 -9.39 -9.50 -5.35
CA ALA A 127 -8.05 -9.44 -5.90
C ALA A 127 -7.34 -8.16 -5.46
N ILE A 128 -6.08 -8.28 -5.03
CA ILE A 128 -5.20 -7.15 -4.73
C ILE A 128 -4.14 -7.07 -5.84
N ILE A 129 -4.10 -5.95 -6.55
CA ILE A 129 -3.37 -5.80 -7.80
C ILE A 129 -2.52 -4.53 -7.75
N THR A 130 -1.35 -4.55 -8.38
CA THR A 130 -0.58 -3.31 -8.62
C THR A 130 -1.00 -2.67 -9.95
N GLY A 131 -1.25 -1.37 -9.95
CA GLY A 131 -1.47 -0.59 -11.18
C GLY A 131 -0.17 -0.12 -11.84
N HIS A 132 0.96 -0.35 -11.18
CA HIS A 132 2.28 0.03 -11.69
C HIS A 132 2.92 -1.14 -12.44
N LYS A 133 3.51 -0.86 -13.62
CA LYS A 133 4.32 -1.85 -14.34
C LYS A 133 5.65 -2.01 -13.59
N ALA A 134 6.01 -3.22 -13.21
CA ALA A 134 7.32 -3.52 -12.64
C ALA A 134 8.34 -3.59 -13.78
N GLY A 135 9.16 -2.54 -13.94
CA GLY A 135 10.29 -2.50 -14.87
C GLY A 135 9.94 -2.86 -16.32
N ASP A 136 10.91 -3.45 -17.04
CA ASP A 136 10.76 -3.93 -18.42
C ASP A 136 10.07 -5.32 -18.51
N ALA A 137 9.55 -5.85 -17.42
CA ALA A 137 8.91 -7.16 -17.40
C ALA A 137 7.60 -7.12 -18.21
N GLU A 138 7.48 -7.98 -19.22
CA GLU A 138 6.31 -8.22 -20.05
C GLU A 138 5.09 -8.79 -19.29
N GLN A 139 5.08 -8.81 -17.96
CA GLN A 139 3.91 -9.25 -17.22
C GLN A 139 2.78 -8.25 -17.36
N VAL A 140 2.09 -8.37 -18.46
CA VAL A 140 0.87 -7.61 -18.74
C VAL A 140 -0.25 -8.22 -17.90
N ILE A 141 -0.74 -7.45 -16.91
CA ILE A 141 -1.94 -7.84 -16.17
C ILE A 141 -3.10 -8.01 -17.16
N ASN A 142 -3.69 -9.19 -17.19
CA ASN A 142 -4.88 -9.44 -17.99
C ASN A 142 -6.13 -8.92 -17.28
N TRP A 143 -6.38 -7.63 -17.43
CA TRP A 143 -7.48 -6.94 -16.78
C TRP A 143 -8.86 -7.55 -17.09
N ALA A 144 -9.06 -8.00 -18.34
CA ALA A 144 -10.31 -8.63 -18.77
C ALA A 144 -10.60 -9.92 -17.98
N LYS A 145 -9.59 -10.79 -17.82
CA LYS A 145 -9.77 -12.02 -17.05
C LYS A 145 -10.02 -11.75 -15.57
N ILE A 146 -9.37 -10.75 -15.00
CA ILE A 146 -9.56 -10.39 -13.60
C ILE A 146 -10.95 -9.77 -13.38
N ALA A 147 -11.41 -8.93 -14.32
CA ALA A 147 -12.72 -8.30 -14.25
C ALA A 147 -13.87 -9.31 -14.14
N ASP A 148 -13.75 -10.46 -14.80
CA ASP A 148 -14.75 -11.54 -14.77
C ASP A 148 -14.57 -12.50 -13.58
N ALA A 149 -13.37 -12.58 -13.00
CA ALA A 149 -13.00 -13.60 -12.02
C ALA A 149 -13.27 -13.21 -10.57
N VAL A 150 -13.41 -11.93 -10.24
CA VAL A 150 -13.52 -11.47 -8.85
C VAL A 150 -14.57 -10.38 -8.68
N ASP A 151 -15.23 -10.38 -7.51
CA ASP A 151 -16.27 -9.40 -7.17
C ASP A 151 -15.69 -8.04 -6.78
N THR A 152 -14.52 -8.04 -6.14
CA THR A 152 -13.84 -6.83 -5.68
C THR A 152 -12.38 -6.78 -6.16
N MET A 153 -11.99 -5.68 -6.77
CA MET A 153 -10.60 -5.39 -7.08
C MET A 153 -10.09 -4.26 -6.22
N VAL A 154 -8.91 -4.43 -5.62
CA VAL A 154 -8.17 -3.40 -4.91
C VAL A 154 -6.88 -3.13 -5.66
N ILE A 155 -6.73 -1.91 -6.16
CA ILE A 155 -5.58 -1.54 -6.98
C ILE A 155 -4.69 -0.57 -6.21
N LEU A 156 -3.46 -0.97 -5.98
CA LEU A 156 -2.41 -0.15 -5.39
C LEU A 156 -1.56 0.47 -6.49
N MET A 157 -0.98 1.65 -6.24
CA MET A 157 -0.08 2.34 -7.18
C MET A 157 -0.70 2.57 -8.57
N GLY A 158 -2.04 2.72 -8.64
CA GLY A 158 -2.79 2.81 -9.89
C GLY A 158 -3.21 4.22 -10.32
N VAL A 159 -2.89 5.27 -9.56
CA VAL A 159 -3.42 6.63 -9.82
C VAL A 159 -2.94 7.15 -11.17
N GLU A 160 -1.65 7.03 -11.47
CA GLU A 160 -1.05 7.52 -12.72
C GLU A 160 -1.52 6.74 -13.96
N SER A 161 -1.95 5.49 -13.76
CA SER A 161 -2.43 4.59 -14.81
C SER A 161 -3.96 4.43 -14.81
N LEU A 162 -4.69 5.20 -14.00
CA LEU A 162 -6.11 4.97 -13.72
C LEU A 162 -6.96 4.98 -14.98
N GLN A 163 -6.76 5.92 -15.89
CA GLN A 163 -7.47 6.00 -17.18
C GLN A 163 -7.31 4.69 -17.97
N ALA A 164 -6.06 4.26 -18.19
CA ALA A 164 -5.77 3.04 -18.93
C ALA A 164 -6.31 1.77 -18.26
N ILE A 165 -6.30 1.73 -16.91
CA ILE A 165 -6.84 0.60 -16.15
C ILE A 165 -8.36 0.53 -16.31
N THR A 166 -9.06 1.65 -16.16
CA THR A 166 -10.53 1.69 -16.25
C THR A 166 -11.00 1.36 -17.68
N GLU A 167 -10.32 1.85 -18.70
CA GLU A 167 -10.58 1.50 -20.10
C GLU A 167 -10.45 0.00 -20.33
N LYS A 168 -9.33 -0.61 -19.93
CA LYS A 168 -9.10 -2.06 -20.10
C LYS A 168 -10.08 -2.94 -19.33
N LEU A 169 -10.53 -2.50 -18.18
CA LEU A 169 -11.56 -3.21 -17.41
C LEU A 169 -12.93 -3.14 -18.10
N ILE A 170 -13.28 -2.00 -18.68
CA ILE A 170 -14.52 -1.83 -19.45
C ILE A 170 -14.47 -2.61 -20.77
N GLU A 171 -13.37 -2.54 -21.50
CA GLU A 171 -13.11 -3.37 -22.68
C GLU A 171 -13.19 -4.88 -22.37
N GLY A 172 -12.76 -5.24 -21.15
CA GLY A 172 -12.83 -6.60 -20.61
C GLY A 172 -14.23 -7.05 -20.15
N GLY A 173 -15.26 -6.20 -20.32
CA GLY A 173 -16.65 -6.54 -20.02
C GLY A 173 -17.22 -5.94 -18.74
N LEU A 174 -16.41 -5.18 -17.96
CA LEU A 174 -16.96 -4.52 -16.78
C LEU A 174 -17.87 -3.36 -17.20
N LYS A 175 -19.06 -3.26 -16.59
CA LYS A 175 -20.02 -2.20 -16.95
C LYS A 175 -19.48 -0.84 -16.50
N PRO A 176 -19.59 0.22 -17.33
CA PRO A 176 -19.17 1.58 -16.93
C PRO A 176 -19.83 2.09 -15.64
N GLU A 177 -21.00 1.57 -15.31
CA GLU A 177 -21.77 1.87 -14.09
C GLU A 177 -21.25 1.16 -12.85
N THR A 178 -20.34 0.19 -12.98
CA THR A 178 -19.77 -0.54 -11.84
C THR A 178 -19.24 0.43 -10.80
N PRO A 179 -19.66 0.30 -9.52
CA PRO A 179 -19.21 1.17 -8.46
C PRO A 179 -17.71 1.09 -8.26
N ALA A 180 -17.10 2.24 -7.99
CA ALA A 180 -15.68 2.33 -7.71
C ALA A 180 -15.39 3.47 -6.74
N ALA A 181 -14.27 3.37 -6.03
CA ALA A 181 -13.83 4.37 -5.08
C ALA A 181 -12.32 4.60 -5.16
N ILE A 182 -11.90 5.82 -4.84
CA ILE A 182 -10.50 6.18 -4.61
C ILE A 182 -10.37 6.66 -3.17
N ILE A 183 -9.44 6.09 -2.43
CA ILE A 183 -9.11 6.49 -1.07
C ILE A 183 -7.69 7.07 -1.08
N GLU A 184 -7.59 8.39 -1.07
CA GLU A 184 -6.33 9.13 -1.02
C GLU A 184 -5.91 9.33 0.43
N SER A 185 -4.62 9.15 0.71
CA SER A 185 -4.02 9.33 2.04
C SER A 185 -4.76 8.57 3.13
N GLY A 186 -5.18 7.32 2.84
CA GLY A 186 -5.97 6.50 3.75
C GLY A 186 -5.38 6.45 5.15
N THR A 187 -6.24 6.49 6.18
CA THR A 187 -5.91 6.52 7.61
C THR A 187 -5.30 7.81 8.15
N LEU A 188 -4.93 8.75 7.29
CA LEU A 188 -4.36 10.03 7.71
C LEU A 188 -5.45 11.10 7.91
N LYS A 189 -5.11 12.16 8.64
CA LYS A 189 -6.04 13.29 8.91
C LYS A 189 -6.58 13.96 7.63
N ASN A 190 -5.83 13.89 6.56
CA ASN A 190 -6.17 14.43 5.24
C ASN A 190 -6.76 13.38 4.29
N GLN A 191 -7.21 12.22 4.79
CA GLN A 191 -7.88 11.22 3.96
C GLN A 191 -9.04 11.85 3.19
N ARG A 192 -9.08 11.57 1.88
CA ARG A 192 -10.22 11.88 1.01
C ARG A 192 -10.73 10.59 0.38
N THR A 193 -12.05 10.46 0.31
CA THR A 193 -12.69 9.32 -0.37
C THR A 193 -13.58 9.85 -1.48
N ILE A 194 -13.37 9.36 -2.69
CA ILE A 194 -14.17 9.66 -3.87
C ILE A 194 -14.89 8.36 -4.22
N ILE A 195 -16.23 8.38 -4.23
CA ILE A 195 -17.05 7.22 -4.60
C ILE A 195 -17.85 7.60 -5.86
N GLY A 196 -17.63 6.89 -6.93
CA GLY A 196 -18.20 7.09 -8.25
C GLY A 196 -18.45 5.78 -8.99
N LYS A 197 -18.29 5.81 -10.29
CA LYS A 197 -18.41 4.67 -11.21
C LYS A 197 -17.13 4.52 -12.00
N ILE A 198 -16.80 3.29 -12.40
CA ILE A 198 -15.56 3.03 -13.14
C ILE A 198 -15.46 3.89 -14.41
N GLY A 199 -16.59 4.12 -15.12
CA GLY A 199 -16.62 4.91 -16.36
C GLY A 199 -16.34 6.40 -16.18
N THR A 200 -16.42 6.95 -14.95
CA THR A 200 -16.17 8.37 -14.66
C THR A 200 -15.02 8.58 -13.70
N LEU A 201 -14.51 7.52 -13.09
CA LEU A 201 -13.57 7.58 -11.97
C LEU A 201 -12.26 8.30 -12.32
N ALA A 202 -11.72 8.04 -13.50
CA ALA A 202 -10.47 8.67 -13.95
C ALA A 202 -10.64 10.20 -14.12
N LYS A 203 -11.73 10.63 -14.76
CA LYS A 203 -12.07 12.04 -14.90
C LYS A 203 -12.29 12.72 -13.55
N GLU A 204 -13.02 12.07 -12.64
CA GLU A 204 -13.25 12.58 -11.28
C GLU A 204 -11.94 12.68 -10.48
N ALA A 205 -11.01 11.76 -10.68
CA ALA A 205 -9.69 11.80 -10.04
C ALA A 205 -8.86 12.99 -10.54
N GLU A 206 -8.89 13.28 -11.84
CA GLU A 206 -8.21 14.41 -12.45
C GLU A 206 -8.80 15.74 -11.96
N GLU A 207 -10.12 15.92 -12.06
CA GLU A 207 -10.84 17.13 -11.62
C GLU A 207 -10.60 17.45 -10.12
N LYS A 208 -10.51 16.39 -9.30
CA LYS A 208 -10.27 16.53 -7.85
C LYS A 208 -8.77 16.49 -7.49
N HIS A 209 -7.89 16.48 -8.48
CA HIS A 209 -6.43 16.46 -8.30
C HIS A 209 -5.95 15.40 -7.32
N VAL A 210 -6.41 14.15 -7.51
CA VAL A 210 -6.00 13.02 -6.67
C VAL A 210 -4.51 12.74 -6.84
N LYS A 211 -3.82 12.53 -5.72
CA LYS A 211 -2.36 12.26 -5.69
C LYS A 211 -2.04 10.97 -4.92
N PRO A 212 -0.95 10.29 -5.29
CA PRO A 212 -0.41 9.23 -4.46
C PRO A 212 0.03 9.74 -3.06
N PRO A 213 -0.11 8.93 -1.99
CA PRO A 213 -0.59 7.56 -2.01
C PRO A 213 -2.12 7.47 -2.05
N ALA A 214 -2.65 6.59 -2.91
CA ALA A 214 -4.07 6.30 -2.95
C ALA A 214 -4.32 4.82 -3.28
N VAL A 215 -5.47 4.32 -2.82
CA VAL A 215 -5.99 2.98 -3.07
C VAL A 215 -7.27 3.09 -3.88
N ILE A 216 -7.41 2.26 -4.92
CA ILE A 216 -8.60 2.21 -5.76
C ILE A 216 -9.34 0.92 -5.43
N VAL A 217 -10.66 1.00 -5.24
CA VAL A 217 -11.54 -0.16 -5.02
C VAL A 217 -12.59 -0.17 -6.12
N ILE A 218 -12.77 -1.31 -6.77
CA ILE A 218 -13.77 -1.51 -7.83
C ILE A 218 -14.63 -2.71 -7.46
N GLY A 219 -15.95 -2.56 -7.52
CA GLY A 219 -16.94 -3.56 -7.18
C GLY A 219 -18.12 -2.97 -6.42
N GLU A 220 -19.21 -3.73 -6.29
CA GLU A 220 -20.46 -3.29 -5.64
C GLU A 220 -20.25 -2.80 -4.20
N VAL A 221 -19.29 -3.36 -3.49
CA VAL A 221 -18.93 -2.97 -2.12
C VAL A 221 -18.53 -1.50 -2.00
N ALA A 222 -18.02 -0.87 -3.07
CA ALA A 222 -17.59 0.54 -3.05
C ALA A 222 -18.73 1.49 -2.65
N ASN A 223 -19.99 1.16 -3.03
CA ASN A 223 -21.16 1.94 -2.65
C ASN A 223 -21.44 1.93 -1.14
N LEU A 224 -21.00 0.91 -0.42
CA LEU A 224 -21.22 0.82 1.02
C LEU A 224 -20.49 1.93 1.79
N GLY A 225 -19.40 2.47 1.26
CA GLY A 225 -18.70 3.62 1.84
C GLY A 225 -19.60 4.84 2.04
N ARG A 226 -20.68 5.01 1.25
CA ARG A 226 -21.66 6.09 1.44
C ARG A 226 -22.46 5.96 2.75
N LYS A 227 -22.67 4.73 3.20
CA LYS A 227 -23.46 4.41 4.42
C LYS A 227 -22.57 4.18 5.63
N LEU A 228 -21.40 3.56 5.40
CA LEU A 228 -20.56 3.05 6.47
C LEU A 228 -19.35 3.95 6.77
N ALA A 229 -19.23 5.12 6.16
CA ALA A 229 -18.16 6.07 6.44
C ALA A 229 -18.16 6.47 7.92
N TRP A 230 -17.19 5.98 8.67
CA TRP A 230 -17.06 6.19 10.12
C TRP A 230 -15.87 7.06 10.49
N PHE A 231 -14.81 7.01 9.67
CA PHE A 231 -13.60 7.78 9.90
C PHE A 231 -13.87 9.25 9.54
N LYS A 232 -14.34 10.00 10.52
CA LYS A 232 -14.40 11.46 10.48
C LYS A 232 -13.06 11.96 11.00
N LYS A 233 -12.61 13.14 10.52
CA LYS A 233 -11.39 13.80 11.01
C LYS A 233 -11.28 13.57 12.53
N PRO A 234 -10.13 13.09 13.05
CA PRO A 234 -9.97 12.94 14.48
C PRO A 234 -10.38 14.27 15.13
N LEU A 235 -11.26 14.19 16.11
CA LEU A 235 -11.51 15.32 16.99
C LEU A 235 -10.15 15.75 17.55
N ALA A 236 -9.82 17.00 17.40
CA ALA A 236 -8.52 17.58 17.78
C ALA A 236 -8.23 17.36 19.28
#